data_9e30d8768fc4dae00eb4c7043c05067d
#
_entry.id   9e30d8768fc4dae00eb4c7043c05067d
#
_cell.length_a   1.000
_cell.length_b   1.000
_cell.length_c   1.000
_cell.angle_alpha   90.00
_cell.angle_beta   90.00
_cell.angle_gamma   90.00
#
_symmetry.space_group_name_H-M   'P 1'
#
loop_
_entity.id
_entity.type
_entity.pdbx_description
1 polymer ?
#
loop_
_entity_poly.entity_id
_entity_poly.type
_entity_poly.pdbx_seq_one_letter_code
_entity_poly.pdbx_strand_id
1 'polypeptide(L)'
;VTISQSGETADTLAALRQAKTQGYLGSLCICNVANSSLVRESDAAIMTNAGVEIGVASTKAFTTQLVDLLLLAVALGRSRGLSSDAEANLVAALHSLPQRIEQVLEAEPAIRAVAEAFIEKDHSLFLGRGVHYPVALEGALKLKEISYIHAEGYPAGELKHGPLALVDEDMPVVCIAPSDELLD
;
A
#
# COMPACT_ATOMS: atom_id res chain seq x y z
N VAL A 1 -0.24 -14.21 -9.36
CA VAL A 1 -1.11 -13.57 -8.35
C VAL A 1 -1.62 -12.25 -8.93
N THR A 2 -2.92 -12.00 -8.83
CA THR A 2 -3.58 -10.74 -9.20
C THR A 2 -4.19 -10.10 -7.97
N ILE A 3 -4.20 -8.77 -7.91
CA ILE A 3 -4.71 -8.00 -6.76
C ILE A 3 -5.69 -6.97 -7.27
N SER A 4 -6.86 -6.88 -6.65
CA SER A 4 -7.87 -5.89 -6.99
C SER A 4 -8.81 -5.65 -5.81
N GLN A 5 -9.25 -4.43 -5.62
CA GLN A 5 -10.31 -4.14 -4.65
C GLN A 5 -11.66 -4.61 -5.19
N SER A 6 -12.06 -4.17 -6.37
CA SER A 6 -13.36 -4.46 -6.97
C SER A 6 -13.45 -5.83 -7.66
N GLY A 7 -12.31 -6.35 -8.12
CA GLY A 7 -12.26 -7.54 -8.97
C GLY A 7 -12.83 -7.36 -10.37
N GLU A 8 -13.06 -6.11 -10.80
CA GLU A 8 -13.63 -5.77 -12.11
C GLU A 8 -12.70 -4.87 -12.94
N THR A 9 -11.45 -4.65 -12.50
CA THR A 9 -10.48 -3.83 -13.22
C THR A 9 -10.12 -4.48 -14.55
N ALA A 10 -10.41 -3.82 -15.65
CA ALA A 10 -10.29 -4.36 -17.02
C ALA A 10 -8.88 -4.87 -17.32
N ASP A 11 -7.85 -4.07 -16.97
CA ASP A 11 -6.45 -4.44 -17.23
C ASP A 11 -6.01 -5.65 -16.40
N THR A 12 -6.48 -5.75 -15.15
CA THR A 12 -6.17 -6.90 -14.27
C THR A 12 -6.81 -8.18 -14.81
N LEU A 13 -8.06 -8.09 -15.28
CA LEU A 13 -8.76 -9.22 -15.92
C LEU A 13 -8.07 -9.62 -17.23
N ALA A 14 -7.68 -8.66 -18.05
CA ALA A 14 -6.94 -8.93 -19.28
C ALA A 14 -5.60 -9.62 -18.99
N ALA A 15 -4.87 -9.14 -17.99
CA ALA A 15 -3.61 -9.74 -17.55
C ALA A 15 -3.81 -11.19 -17.04
N LEU A 16 -4.85 -11.44 -16.24
CA LEU A 16 -5.18 -12.81 -15.79
C LEU A 16 -5.47 -13.74 -16.97
N ARG A 17 -6.31 -13.30 -17.91
CA ARG A 17 -6.66 -14.09 -19.09
C ARG A 17 -5.45 -14.37 -19.96
N GLN A 18 -4.58 -13.38 -20.17
CA GLN A 18 -3.33 -13.54 -20.90
C GLN A 18 -2.41 -14.54 -20.18
N ALA A 19 -2.24 -14.43 -18.86
CA ALA A 19 -1.43 -15.35 -18.08
C ALA A 19 -1.89 -16.81 -18.25
N LYS A 20 -3.18 -17.07 -18.28
CA LYS A 20 -3.73 -18.43 -18.52
C LYS A 20 -3.28 -19.05 -19.85
N THR A 21 -2.98 -18.22 -20.84
CA THR A 21 -2.46 -18.71 -22.16
C THR A 21 -0.94 -18.97 -22.13
N GLN A 22 -0.23 -18.55 -21.10
CA GLN A 22 1.23 -18.61 -20.99
C GLN A 22 1.75 -19.84 -20.22
N GLY A 23 0.89 -20.81 -19.91
CA GLY A 23 1.27 -22.06 -19.26
C GLY A 23 1.62 -21.94 -17.76
N TYR A 24 1.11 -20.91 -17.06
CA TYR A 24 1.20 -20.87 -15.61
C TYR A 24 0.41 -22.01 -14.97
N LEU A 25 0.92 -22.53 -13.85
CA LEU A 25 0.33 -23.68 -13.14
C LEU A 25 -1.03 -23.38 -12.54
N GLY A 26 -1.32 -22.13 -12.25
CA GLY A 26 -2.57 -21.67 -11.66
C GLY A 26 -2.55 -20.17 -11.39
N SER A 27 -3.71 -19.66 -11.00
CA SER A 27 -3.94 -18.25 -10.69
C SER A 27 -4.54 -18.09 -9.30
N LEU A 28 -4.03 -17.12 -8.56
CA LEU A 28 -4.54 -16.68 -7.27
C LEU A 28 -4.93 -15.22 -7.36
N CYS A 29 -6.11 -14.85 -6.89
CA CYS A 29 -6.44 -13.44 -6.71
C CYS A 29 -6.55 -13.07 -5.22
N ILE A 30 -6.15 -11.84 -4.90
CA ILE A 30 -6.45 -11.18 -3.63
C ILE A 30 -7.49 -10.10 -3.94
N CYS A 31 -8.70 -10.24 -3.40
CA CYS A 31 -9.83 -9.42 -3.81
C CYS A 31 -10.78 -9.13 -2.64
N ASN A 32 -11.42 -7.95 -2.65
CA ASN A 32 -12.37 -7.58 -1.60
C ASN A 32 -13.83 -7.93 -1.95
N VAL A 33 -14.18 -7.98 -3.24
CA VAL A 33 -15.57 -8.20 -3.67
C VAL A 33 -15.75 -9.68 -4.04
N ALA A 34 -16.51 -10.39 -3.22
CA ALA A 34 -16.89 -11.77 -3.52
C ALA A 34 -17.74 -11.82 -4.81
N ASN A 35 -17.59 -12.92 -5.55
CA ASN A 35 -18.29 -13.15 -6.83
C ASN A 35 -17.98 -12.16 -7.96
N SER A 36 -16.92 -11.32 -7.81
CA SER A 36 -16.42 -10.50 -8.91
C SER A 36 -15.86 -11.35 -10.06
N SER A 37 -15.67 -10.74 -11.21
CA SER A 37 -15.13 -11.42 -12.40
C SER A 37 -13.75 -12.01 -12.11
N LEU A 38 -12.89 -11.28 -11.42
CA LEU A 38 -11.55 -11.75 -11.05
C LEU A 38 -11.60 -13.00 -10.16
N VAL A 39 -12.49 -13.01 -9.16
CA VAL A 39 -12.68 -14.17 -8.27
C VAL A 39 -13.21 -15.38 -9.04
N ARG A 40 -14.20 -15.18 -9.92
CA ARG A 40 -14.77 -16.28 -10.72
C ARG A 40 -13.80 -16.86 -11.74
N GLU A 41 -12.89 -16.02 -12.26
CA GLU A 41 -11.95 -16.43 -13.28
C GLU A 41 -10.62 -16.95 -12.73
N SER A 42 -10.32 -16.75 -11.44
CA SER A 42 -9.12 -17.28 -10.79
C SER A 42 -9.32 -18.70 -10.27
N ASP A 43 -8.25 -19.49 -10.20
CA ASP A 43 -8.32 -20.87 -9.66
C ASP A 43 -8.46 -20.88 -8.13
N ALA A 44 -7.94 -19.84 -7.47
CA ALA A 44 -8.08 -19.62 -6.02
C ALA A 44 -8.21 -18.12 -5.71
N ALA A 45 -8.83 -17.82 -4.56
CA ALA A 45 -9.02 -16.45 -4.10
C ALA A 45 -8.76 -16.33 -2.59
N ILE A 46 -8.08 -15.25 -2.21
CA ILE A 46 -8.00 -14.75 -0.85
C ILE A 46 -8.91 -13.52 -0.78
N MET A 47 -9.86 -13.54 0.18
CA MET A 47 -10.81 -12.44 0.35
C MET A 47 -10.32 -11.53 1.46
N THR A 48 -10.07 -10.25 1.14
CA THR A 48 -9.53 -9.27 2.09
C THR A 48 -10.49 -8.90 3.22
N ASN A 49 -11.79 -9.12 3.00
CA ASN A 49 -12.86 -8.84 3.97
C ASN A 49 -12.82 -7.40 4.54
N ALA A 50 -12.33 -6.44 3.78
CA ALA A 50 -12.26 -5.03 4.20
C ALA A 50 -13.63 -4.35 4.33
N GLY A 51 -14.70 -5.04 3.94
CA GLY A 51 -16.04 -4.45 3.85
C GLY A 51 -16.19 -3.52 2.64
N VAL A 52 -17.25 -2.73 2.64
CA VAL A 52 -17.51 -1.80 1.53
C VAL A 52 -16.53 -0.63 1.58
N GLU A 53 -15.84 -0.38 0.47
CA GLU A 53 -15.05 0.83 0.24
C GLU A 53 -16.00 1.92 -0.32
N ILE A 54 -16.20 3.00 0.44
CA ILE A 54 -17.17 4.04 0.09
C ILE A 54 -16.51 5.18 -0.68
N GLY A 55 -15.29 5.54 -0.29
CA GLY A 55 -14.50 6.58 -0.95
C GLY A 55 -13.96 6.12 -2.31
N VAL A 56 -13.67 7.10 -3.19
CA VAL A 56 -12.99 6.83 -4.45
C VAL A 56 -11.55 6.37 -4.19
N ALA A 57 -10.86 7.03 -3.27
CA ALA A 57 -9.52 6.65 -2.84
C ALA A 57 -9.56 5.38 -1.98
N SER A 58 -8.86 4.33 -2.41
CA SER A 58 -8.72 3.10 -1.63
C SER A 58 -7.90 3.35 -0.37
N THR A 59 -8.42 2.96 0.79
CA THR A 59 -7.75 3.11 2.10
C THR A 59 -7.65 1.77 2.83
N LYS A 60 -8.70 1.37 3.54
CA LYS A 60 -8.73 0.10 4.28
C LYS A 60 -8.52 -1.13 3.36
N ALA A 61 -9.03 -1.07 2.12
CA ALA A 61 -8.83 -2.16 1.18
C ALA A 61 -7.35 -2.33 0.81
N PHE A 62 -6.59 -1.24 0.64
CA PHE A 62 -5.14 -1.28 0.44
C PHE A 62 -4.42 -1.92 1.64
N THR A 63 -4.75 -1.48 2.86
CA THR A 63 -4.13 -2.03 4.09
C THR A 63 -4.40 -3.52 4.24
N THR A 64 -5.62 -3.98 3.98
CA THR A 64 -5.97 -5.42 4.06
C THR A 64 -5.27 -6.23 2.97
N GLN A 65 -5.08 -5.68 1.76
CA GLN A 65 -4.28 -6.33 0.71
C GLN A 65 -2.83 -6.55 1.14
N LEU A 66 -2.22 -5.58 1.84
CA LEU A 66 -0.87 -5.74 2.40
C LEU A 66 -0.81 -6.85 3.45
N VAL A 67 -1.84 -6.95 4.31
CA VAL A 67 -1.96 -8.04 5.29
C VAL A 67 -2.05 -9.39 4.60
N ASP A 68 -2.89 -9.53 3.59
CA ASP A 68 -3.06 -10.78 2.84
C ASP A 68 -1.79 -11.17 2.08
N LEU A 69 -1.07 -10.19 1.52
CA LEU A 69 0.24 -10.44 0.90
C LEU A 69 1.28 -10.93 1.92
N LEU A 70 1.28 -10.37 3.13
CA LEU A 70 2.16 -10.83 4.21
C LEU A 70 1.79 -12.25 4.64
N LEU A 71 0.49 -12.55 4.81
CA LEU A 71 0.02 -13.90 5.12
C LEU A 71 0.42 -14.91 4.03
N LEU A 72 0.27 -14.53 2.77
CA LEU A 72 0.73 -15.35 1.64
C LEU A 72 2.24 -15.57 1.67
N ALA A 73 3.02 -14.51 1.93
CA ALA A 73 4.47 -14.60 2.03
C ALA A 73 4.92 -15.52 3.18
N VAL A 74 4.28 -15.45 4.34
CA VAL A 74 4.53 -16.35 5.47
C VAL A 74 4.17 -17.79 5.11
N ALA A 75 3.00 -18.02 4.52
CA ALA A 75 2.56 -19.36 4.11
C ALA A 75 3.54 -20.00 3.10
N LEU A 76 3.98 -19.26 2.12
CA LEU A 76 4.97 -19.71 1.14
C LEU A 76 6.36 -19.88 1.78
N GLY A 77 6.72 -18.99 2.69
CA GLY A 77 7.98 -19.01 3.43
C GLY A 77 8.17 -20.30 4.24
N ARG A 78 7.11 -20.84 4.84
CA ARG A 78 7.14 -22.12 5.57
C ARG A 78 7.72 -23.26 4.74
N SER A 79 7.39 -23.33 3.46
CA SER A 79 7.91 -24.35 2.53
C SER A 79 9.29 -23.99 1.96
N ARG A 80 9.82 -22.80 2.26
CA ARG A 80 11.05 -22.26 1.71
C ARG A 80 12.11 -21.91 2.78
N GLY A 81 11.93 -22.41 4.01
CA GLY A 81 12.92 -22.28 5.07
C GLY A 81 12.72 -21.09 6.02
N LEU A 82 11.53 -20.47 6.06
CA LEU A 82 11.19 -19.54 7.11
C LEU A 82 11.27 -20.25 8.47
N SER A 83 12.07 -19.72 9.40
CA SER A 83 12.20 -20.32 10.72
C SER A 83 10.91 -20.15 11.54
N SER A 84 10.66 -21.10 12.48
CA SER A 84 9.49 -21.01 13.35
C SER A 84 9.49 -19.75 14.21
N ASP A 85 10.66 -19.26 14.63
CA ASP A 85 10.77 -18.03 15.40
C ASP A 85 10.43 -16.79 14.56
N ALA A 86 10.90 -16.74 13.32
CA ALA A 86 10.57 -15.65 12.41
C ALA A 86 9.06 -15.65 12.08
N GLU A 87 8.46 -16.82 11.84
CA GLU A 87 7.03 -16.96 11.65
C GLU A 87 6.25 -16.47 12.89
N ALA A 88 6.64 -16.92 14.09
CA ALA A 88 5.97 -16.52 15.32
C ALA A 88 6.04 -15.00 15.55
N ASN A 89 7.18 -14.37 15.27
CA ASN A 89 7.33 -12.92 15.36
C ASN A 89 6.43 -12.17 14.37
N LEU A 90 6.33 -12.62 13.12
CA LEU A 90 5.45 -12.02 12.13
C LEU A 90 3.97 -12.17 12.52
N VAL A 91 3.56 -13.35 13.00
CA VAL A 91 2.20 -13.59 13.48
C VAL A 91 1.87 -12.71 14.69
N ALA A 92 2.80 -12.59 15.65
CA ALA A 92 2.61 -11.70 16.81
C ALA A 92 2.47 -10.23 16.38
N ALA A 93 3.27 -9.78 15.40
CA ALA A 93 3.16 -8.43 14.84
C ALA A 93 1.79 -8.21 14.18
N LEU A 94 1.30 -9.17 13.40
CA LEU A 94 -0.04 -9.11 12.80
C LEU A 94 -1.15 -9.03 13.85
N HIS A 95 -1.07 -9.81 14.93
CA HIS A 95 -2.04 -9.72 16.03
C HIS A 95 -2.03 -8.37 16.75
N SER A 96 -0.91 -7.67 16.78
CA SER A 96 -0.81 -6.32 17.35
C SER A 96 -1.30 -5.20 16.42
N LEU A 97 -1.48 -5.50 15.13
CA LEU A 97 -1.76 -4.49 14.10
C LEU A 97 -3.07 -3.71 14.35
N PRO A 98 -4.20 -4.32 14.75
CA PRO A 98 -5.44 -3.58 15.02
C PRO A 98 -5.25 -2.50 16.07
N GLN A 99 -4.59 -2.83 17.20
CA GLN A 99 -4.32 -1.86 18.27
C GLN A 99 -3.39 -0.73 17.80
N ARG A 100 -2.41 -1.03 16.96
CA ARG A 100 -1.51 -0.02 16.38
C ARG A 100 -2.25 0.91 15.43
N ILE A 101 -3.19 0.38 14.65
CA ILE A 101 -4.05 1.19 13.78
C ILE A 101 -4.93 2.12 14.62
N GLU A 102 -5.53 1.64 15.71
CA GLU A 102 -6.30 2.47 16.63
C GLU A 102 -5.45 3.64 17.16
N GLN A 103 -4.21 3.38 17.59
CA GLN A 103 -3.28 4.43 18.04
C GLN A 103 -2.98 5.46 16.95
N VAL A 104 -2.85 5.04 15.69
CA VAL A 104 -2.67 5.96 14.55
C VAL A 104 -3.91 6.83 14.35
N LEU A 105 -5.12 6.26 14.49
CA LEU A 105 -6.37 7.01 14.38
C LEU A 105 -6.54 8.03 15.51
N GLU A 106 -6.01 7.76 16.70
CA GLU A 106 -5.97 8.72 17.82
C GLU A 106 -5.08 9.94 17.52
N ALA A 107 -4.12 9.83 16.57
CA ALA A 107 -3.29 10.96 16.15
C ALA A 107 -4.00 11.94 15.19
N GLU A 108 -5.27 11.70 14.84
CA GLU A 108 -6.06 12.55 13.92
C GLU A 108 -5.95 14.05 14.22
N PRO A 109 -6.05 14.54 15.47
CA PRO A 109 -5.94 15.97 15.73
C PRO A 109 -4.58 16.58 15.35
N ALA A 110 -3.49 15.82 15.56
CA ALA A 110 -2.15 16.25 15.18
C ALA A 110 -1.98 16.25 13.65
N ILE A 111 -2.51 15.22 13.00
CA ILE A 111 -2.49 15.10 11.53
C ILE A 111 -3.31 16.24 10.90
N ARG A 112 -4.44 16.58 11.47
CA ARG A 112 -5.28 17.72 11.03
C ARG A 112 -4.51 19.04 11.08
N ALA A 113 -3.79 19.30 12.17
CA ALA A 113 -2.96 20.50 12.31
C ALA A 113 -1.86 20.57 11.24
N VAL A 114 -1.24 19.43 10.91
CA VAL A 114 -0.25 19.36 9.81
C VAL A 114 -0.91 19.59 8.46
N ALA A 115 -2.12 19.03 8.25
CA ALA A 115 -2.85 19.17 6.98
C ALA A 115 -3.21 20.62 6.65
N GLU A 116 -3.36 21.49 7.66
CA GLU A 116 -3.58 22.94 7.45
C GLU A 116 -2.45 23.61 6.64
N ALA A 117 -1.23 23.11 6.74
CA ALA A 117 -0.09 23.61 5.96
C ALA A 117 -0.18 23.30 4.45
N PHE A 118 -1.11 22.42 4.05
CA PHE A 118 -1.29 22.01 2.65
C PHE A 118 -2.42 22.76 1.94
N ILE A 119 -3.30 23.46 2.67
CA ILE A 119 -4.56 24.03 2.13
C ILE A 119 -4.31 24.97 0.94
N GLU A 120 -3.26 25.79 1.00
CA GLU A 120 -2.91 26.77 -0.03
C GLU A 120 -1.73 26.31 -0.92
N LYS A 121 -1.45 25.00 -0.95
CA LYS A 121 -0.31 24.47 -1.70
C LYS A 121 -0.78 23.70 -2.93
N ASP A 122 -0.10 23.93 -4.05
CA ASP A 122 -0.38 23.27 -5.33
C ASP A 122 0.44 21.99 -5.54
N HIS A 123 1.56 21.85 -4.83
CA HIS A 123 2.52 20.77 -5.00
C HIS A 123 2.98 20.18 -3.67
N SER A 124 3.38 18.93 -3.67
CA SER A 124 3.99 18.26 -2.51
C SER A 124 4.91 17.12 -2.94
N LEU A 125 5.98 16.90 -2.21
CA LEU A 125 6.85 15.74 -2.37
C LEU A 125 6.65 14.76 -1.21
N PHE A 126 6.69 13.46 -1.53
CA PHE A 126 6.71 12.38 -0.57
C PHE A 126 8.00 11.58 -0.71
N LEU A 127 8.74 11.44 0.38
CA LEU A 127 10.05 10.80 0.37
C LEU A 127 10.04 9.55 1.21
N GLY A 128 10.58 8.46 0.67
CA GLY A 128 10.77 7.21 1.39
C GLY A 128 12.10 6.56 1.00
N ARG A 129 12.79 5.94 1.97
CA ARG A 129 14.04 5.23 1.71
C ARG A 129 13.79 3.71 1.68
N GLY A 130 14.39 3.00 0.72
CA GLY A 130 14.29 1.54 0.63
C GLY A 130 12.84 1.08 0.60
N VAL A 131 12.45 0.24 1.56
CA VAL A 131 11.09 -0.34 1.68
C VAL A 131 10.01 0.70 1.99
N HIS A 132 10.37 1.91 2.40
CA HIS A 132 9.42 3.00 2.68
C HIS A 132 9.09 3.84 1.44
N TYR A 133 9.82 3.67 0.34
CA TYR A 133 9.52 4.37 -0.92
C TYR A 133 8.12 4.01 -1.48
N PRO A 134 7.69 2.74 -1.54
CA PRO A 134 6.30 2.42 -1.90
C PRO A 134 5.25 3.07 -1.01
N VAL A 135 5.54 3.27 0.29
CA VAL A 135 4.62 3.98 1.20
C VAL A 135 4.54 5.47 0.82
N ALA A 136 5.65 6.08 0.45
CA ALA A 136 5.68 7.46 -0.04
C ALA A 136 4.88 7.62 -1.35
N LEU A 137 4.99 6.65 -2.28
CA LEU A 137 4.19 6.62 -3.51
C LEU A 137 2.69 6.56 -3.21
N GLU A 138 2.27 5.71 -2.27
CA GLU A 138 0.87 5.59 -1.87
C GLU A 138 0.37 6.87 -1.19
N GLY A 139 1.17 7.50 -0.33
CA GLY A 139 0.84 8.80 0.27
C GLY A 139 0.63 9.89 -0.78
N ALA A 140 1.55 10.00 -1.75
CA ALA A 140 1.42 10.93 -2.85
C ALA A 140 0.16 10.66 -3.70
N LEU A 141 -0.15 9.39 -3.97
CA LEU A 141 -1.37 8.99 -4.67
C LEU A 141 -2.62 9.42 -3.91
N LYS A 142 -2.69 9.14 -2.61
CA LYS A 142 -3.85 9.52 -1.77
C LYS A 142 -4.04 11.03 -1.74
N LEU A 143 -2.98 11.82 -1.60
CA LEU A 143 -3.09 13.27 -1.63
C LEU A 143 -3.66 13.76 -2.97
N LYS A 144 -3.16 13.26 -4.10
CA LYS A 144 -3.69 13.59 -5.44
C LYS A 144 -5.18 13.26 -5.59
N GLU A 145 -5.58 12.06 -5.17
CA GLU A 145 -6.94 11.55 -5.37
C GLU A 145 -8.00 12.35 -4.61
N ILE A 146 -7.66 12.87 -3.43
CA ILE A 146 -8.65 13.50 -2.54
C ILE A 146 -8.55 15.01 -2.47
N SER A 147 -7.40 15.62 -2.78
CA SER A 147 -7.19 17.08 -2.67
C SER A 147 -6.93 17.76 -4.00
N TYR A 148 -6.59 17.00 -5.06
CA TYR A 148 -6.12 17.49 -6.36
C TYR A 148 -4.78 18.24 -6.31
N ILE A 149 -4.09 18.27 -5.17
CA ILE A 149 -2.72 18.76 -5.05
C ILE A 149 -1.80 17.84 -5.86
N HIS A 150 -0.96 18.41 -6.70
CA HIS A 150 0.05 17.63 -7.42
C HIS A 150 1.09 17.07 -6.43
N ALA A 151 1.14 15.76 -6.28
CA ALA A 151 2.04 15.10 -5.34
C ALA A 151 2.83 13.99 -6.01
N GLU A 152 4.12 13.94 -5.73
CA GLU A 152 5.02 12.92 -6.27
C GLU A 152 5.82 12.23 -5.18
N GLY A 153 6.01 10.92 -5.35
CA GLY A 153 6.86 10.12 -4.46
C GLY A 153 8.24 9.89 -5.06
N TYR A 154 9.29 10.13 -4.26
CA TYR A 154 10.69 9.89 -4.68
C TYR A 154 11.42 9.02 -3.66
N PRO A 155 12.38 8.20 -4.11
CA PRO A 155 13.36 7.62 -3.20
C PRO A 155 14.16 8.74 -2.53
N ALA A 156 14.23 8.76 -1.20
CA ALA A 156 14.85 9.84 -0.45
C ALA A 156 16.33 10.08 -0.85
N GLY A 157 17.05 8.99 -1.21
CA GLY A 157 18.43 9.09 -1.70
C GLY A 157 18.59 9.79 -3.04
N GLU A 158 17.53 9.83 -3.86
CA GLU A 158 17.52 10.44 -5.19
C GLU A 158 17.10 11.93 -5.18
N LEU A 159 16.69 12.46 -4.02
CA LEU A 159 16.21 13.84 -3.91
C LEU A 159 17.18 14.86 -4.50
N LYS A 160 18.48 14.70 -4.22
CA LYS A 160 19.54 15.62 -4.69
C LYS A 160 19.91 15.44 -6.17
N HIS A 161 19.37 14.47 -6.86
CA HIS A 161 19.65 14.21 -8.28
C HIS A 161 18.62 14.88 -9.22
N GLY A 162 17.95 15.92 -8.74
CA GLY A 162 16.99 16.69 -9.54
C GLY A 162 15.84 17.24 -8.72
N PRO A 163 15.03 16.42 -8.04
CA PRO A 163 13.83 16.87 -7.36
C PRO A 163 14.07 17.96 -6.31
N LEU A 164 15.25 18.00 -5.70
CA LEU A 164 15.63 19.07 -4.75
C LEU A 164 15.50 20.48 -5.34
N ALA A 165 15.66 20.62 -6.64
CA ALA A 165 15.53 21.92 -7.33
C ALA A 165 14.07 22.45 -7.30
N LEU A 166 13.09 21.61 -7.03
CA LEU A 166 11.67 21.97 -6.92
C LEU A 166 11.30 22.40 -5.50
N VAL A 167 12.16 22.14 -4.51
CA VAL A 167 11.84 22.39 -3.10
C VAL A 167 12.12 23.85 -2.76
N ASP A 168 11.07 24.56 -2.40
CA ASP A 168 11.08 25.93 -1.92
C ASP A 168 10.19 26.07 -0.66
N GLU A 169 9.89 27.29 -0.25
CA GLU A 169 9.04 27.58 0.91
C GLU A 169 7.56 27.22 0.72
N ASP A 170 7.14 27.00 -0.53
CA ASP A 170 5.78 26.63 -0.91
C ASP A 170 5.60 25.14 -1.21
N MET A 171 6.66 24.35 -1.14
CA MET A 171 6.66 22.92 -1.41
C MET A 171 6.69 22.08 -0.11
N PRO A 172 5.56 21.67 0.48
CA PRO A 172 5.58 20.71 1.59
C PRO A 172 6.27 19.40 1.20
N VAL A 173 7.13 18.91 2.08
CA VAL A 173 7.82 17.63 1.89
C VAL A 173 7.45 16.68 3.03
N VAL A 174 6.84 15.55 2.69
CA VAL A 174 6.49 14.49 3.64
C VAL A 174 7.55 13.40 3.59
N CYS A 175 8.23 13.16 4.71
CA CYS A 175 9.26 12.13 4.81
C CYS A 175 8.73 10.92 5.59
N ILE A 176 8.81 9.73 5.01
CA ILE A 176 8.53 8.46 5.68
C ILE A 176 9.83 7.96 6.29
N ALA A 177 10.02 8.25 7.57
CA ALA A 177 11.29 8.03 8.30
C ALA A 177 11.04 7.34 9.66
N PRO A 178 10.62 6.07 9.69
CA PRO A 178 10.49 5.33 10.95
C PRO A 178 11.87 5.10 11.58
N SER A 179 11.87 4.84 12.90
CA SER A 179 13.10 4.54 13.65
C SER A 179 13.55 3.10 13.37
N ASP A 180 14.16 2.88 12.23
CA ASP A 180 14.75 1.61 11.81
C ASP A 180 16.17 1.83 11.26
N GLU A 181 16.80 0.78 10.73
CA GLU A 181 18.16 0.80 10.18
C GLU A 181 18.33 1.70 8.93
N LEU A 182 17.23 2.20 8.36
CA LEU A 182 17.24 3.07 7.18
C LEU A 182 17.18 4.56 7.55
N LEU A 183 17.03 4.90 8.85
CA LEU A 183 16.92 6.28 9.32
C LEU A 183 18.25 7.04 9.24
N ASP A 184 19.39 6.36 9.35
CA ASP A 184 20.75 6.90 9.23
C ASP A 184 21.15 7.00 7.72
#